data_4905ee24d44077b4101e15b2d02cffdb
#
_entry.id   4905ee24d44077b4101e15b2d02cffdb
#
_cell.length_a   1.000
_cell.length_b   1.000
_cell.length_c   1.000
_cell.angle_alpha   90.00
_cell.angle_beta   90.00
_cell.angle_gamma   90.00
#
_symmetry.space_group_name_H-M   'P 1'
#
loop_
_entity.id
_entity.type
_entity.pdbx_description
1 polymer ?
#
loop_
_entity_poly.entity_id
_entity_poly.type
_entity_poly.pdbx_seq_one_letter_code
_entity_poly.pdbx_strand_id
1 'polypeptide(L)'
;MGEASNVVGRRVRELRLRRALTLADLHERIRQESGFEISQPTLTRIEKEKRSVYDFEVVALARALRADARWLLGMIDELPDSSEPSPGHP
;
A
#
# COMPACT_ATOMS: atom_id res chain seq x y z
N MET A 1 -21.60 1.32 -6.94
CA MET A 1 -21.04 1.43 -7.12
C MET A 1 -19.97 2.15 -6.88
N GLY A 2 -19.81 3.11 -6.88
CA GLY A 2 -18.65 3.82 -6.73
C GLY A 2 -17.92 3.58 -5.51
N GLU A 3 -18.58 3.00 -4.59
CA GLU A 3 -17.89 2.80 -3.40
C GLU A 3 -16.78 1.88 -3.56
N ALA A 4 -16.72 1.13 -4.57
CA ALA A 4 -15.63 0.20 -4.72
C ALA A 4 -14.36 0.88 -5.12
N SER A 5 -14.43 2.13 -5.45
CA SER A 5 -13.28 2.76 -6.07
C SER A 5 -12.13 3.04 -5.13
N ASN A 6 -12.32 2.96 -3.85
CA ASN A 6 -11.24 3.33 -2.96
C ASN A 6 -10.76 2.20 -2.08
N VAL A 7 -10.80 0.99 -2.61
CA VAL A 7 -10.34 -0.15 -1.83
C VAL A 7 -8.85 -0.02 -1.51
N VAL A 8 -8.08 0.64 -2.38
CA VAL A 8 -6.64 0.77 -2.17
C VAL A 8 -6.36 1.51 -0.85
N GLY A 9 -7.05 2.62 -0.64
CA GLY A 9 -6.78 3.41 0.56
C GLY A 9 -7.06 2.63 1.83
N ARG A 10 -8.18 1.92 1.85
CA ARG A 10 -8.55 1.15 3.02
C ARG A 10 -7.51 0.05 3.27
N ARG A 11 -7.07 -0.62 2.22
CA ARG A 11 -6.12 -1.71 2.38
C ARG A 11 -4.72 -1.22 2.71
N VAL A 12 -4.34 -0.04 2.23
CA VAL A 12 -3.07 0.56 2.63
C VAL A 12 -3.06 0.77 4.14
N ARG A 13 -4.14 1.35 4.67
CA ARG A 13 -4.19 1.59 6.10
C ARG A 13 -4.18 0.30 6.88
N GLU A 14 -4.95 -0.67 6.44
CA GLU A 14 -5.03 -1.95 7.12
C GLU A 14 -3.66 -2.60 7.21
N LEU A 15 -2.94 -2.65 6.10
CA LEU A 15 -1.66 -3.33 6.10
C LEU A 15 -0.59 -2.52 6.82
N ARG A 16 -0.65 -1.20 6.71
CA ARG A 16 0.30 -0.35 7.44
C ARG A 16 0.20 -0.63 8.94
N LEU A 17 -1.04 -0.70 9.44
CA LEU A 17 -1.23 -0.97 10.86
C LEU A 17 -0.80 -2.37 11.23
N ARG A 18 -1.05 -3.34 10.37
CA ARG A 18 -0.62 -4.70 10.63
C ARG A 18 0.90 -4.79 10.73
N ARG A 19 1.60 -3.99 9.97
CA ARG A 19 3.05 -4.02 9.98
C ARG A 19 3.63 -3.04 10.98
N ALA A 20 2.76 -2.44 11.80
CA ALA A 20 3.18 -1.51 12.86
C ALA A 20 3.98 -0.33 12.32
N LEU A 21 3.58 0.20 11.17
CA LEU A 21 4.26 1.33 10.59
C LEU A 21 3.48 2.61 10.86
N THR A 22 4.20 3.67 11.18
CA THR A 22 3.57 4.99 11.26
C THR A 22 3.48 5.55 9.84
N LEU A 23 2.75 6.65 9.69
CA LEU A 23 2.72 7.31 8.38
C LEU A 23 4.09 7.82 8.00
N ALA A 24 4.90 8.24 8.97
CA ALA A 24 6.26 8.67 8.68
C ALA A 24 7.09 7.49 8.19
N ASP A 25 6.91 6.32 8.78
CA ASP A 25 7.63 5.13 8.34
C ASP A 25 7.24 4.78 6.91
N LEU A 26 5.96 4.83 6.61
CA LEU A 26 5.49 4.50 5.27
C LEU A 26 6.02 5.51 4.25
N HIS A 27 5.98 6.78 4.60
CA HIS A 27 6.53 7.83 3.74
C HIS A 27 7.99 7.52 3.39
N GLU A 28 8.77 7.18 4.39
CA GLU A 28 10.19 6.93 4.16
C GLU A 28 10.41 5.66 3.34
N ARG A 29 9.63 4.63 3.59
CA ARG A 29 9.75 3.41 2.81
C ARG A 29 9.41 3.63 1.34
N ILE A 30 8.38 4.41 1.07
CA ILE A 30 8.02 4.73 -0.30
C ILE A 30 9.17 5.43 -0.99
N ARG A 31 9.78 6.39 -0.29
CA ARG A 31 10.88 7.12 -0.88
C ARG A 31 12.05 6.21 -1.17
N GLN A 32 12.36 5.32 -0.25
CA GLN A 32 13.50 4.42 -0.42
C GLN A 32 13.25 3.36 -1.49
N GLU A 33 12.04 2.81 -1.54
CA GLU A 33 11.78 1.70 -2.44
C GLU A 33 11.43 2.13 -3.85
N SER A 34 10.86 3.31 -4.01
CA SER A 34 10.39 3.72 -5.32
C SER A 34 11.03 4.99 -5.85
N GLY A 35 11.59 5.77 -4.98
CA GLY A 35 12.11 7.08 -5.37
C GLY A 35 11.05 8.16 -5.46
N PHE A 36 9.77 7.81 -5.33
CA PHE A 36 8.72 8.80 -5.31
C PHE A 36 8.57 9.38 -3.92
N GLU A 37 8.01 10.56 -3.88
CA GLU A 37 7.70 11.15 -2.60
C GLU A 37 6.20 11.35 -2.50
N ILE A 38 5.58 10.71 -1.55
CA ILE A 38 4.17 10.92 -1.25
C ILE A 38 4.12 11.46 0.17
N SER A 39 3.68 12.69 0.32
CA SER A 39 3.73 13.34 1.63
C SER A 39 2.79 12.65 2.61
N GLN A 40 3.06 12.83 3.89
CA GLN A 40 2.21 12.23 4.92
C GLN A 40 0.77 12.72 4.84
N PRO A 41 0.50 14.02 4.62
CA PRO A 41 -0.88 14.44 4.44
C PRO A 41 -1.56 13.76 3.24
N THR A 42 -0.82 13.53 2.17
CA THR A 42 -1.37 12.84 1.02
C THR A 42 -1.67 11.38 1.38
N LEU A 43 -0.77 10.73 2.10
CA LEU A 43 -1.02 9.36 2.54
C LEU A 43 -2.26 9.28 3.43
N THR A 44 -2.44 10.27 4.30
CA THR A 44 -3.62 10.31 5.13
C THR A 44 -4.88 10.40 4.28
N ARG A 45 -4.85 11.23 3.25
CA ARG A 45 -6.01 11.39 2.39
C ARG A 45 -6.31 10.11 1.61
N ILE A 46 -5.26 9.40 1.19
CA ILE A 46 -5.43 8.13 0.51
C ILE A 46 -6.09 7.13 1.45
N GLU A 47 -5.58 7.04 2.68
CA GLU A 47 -6.11 6.06 3.63
C GLU A 47 -7.54 6.37 4.03
N LYS A 48 -7.90 7.63 4.03
CA LYS A 48 -9.26 8.03 4.37
C LYS A 48 -10.18 8.03 3.15
N GLU A 49 -9.65 7.55 2.03
CA GLU A 49 -10.44 7.42 0.81
C GLU A 49 -10.96 8.77 0.31
N LYS A 50 -10.15 9.79 0.48
CA LYS A 50 -10.52 11.12 0.06
C LYS A 50 -9.86 11.55 -1.22
N ARG A 51 -9.11 10.66 -1.84
CA ARG A 51 -8.42 10.97 -3.07
C ARG A 51 -8.15 9.67 -3.80
N SER A 52 -8.15 9.74 -5.13
CA SER A 52 -7.82 8.59 -5.96
C SER A 52 -6.34 8.30 -5.87
N VAL A 53 -5.98 7.09 -6.21
CA VAL A 53 -4.59 6.65 -6.18
C VAL A 53 -4.20 6.31 -7.60
N TYR A 54 -3.11 6.91 -8.08
CA TYR A 54 -2.65 6.68 -9.44
C TYR A 54 -1.92 5.34 -9.52
N ASP A 55 -1.81 4.79 -10.72
CA ASP A 55 -1.24 3.47 -10.89
C ASP A 55 0.20 3.40 -10.37
N PHE A 56 1.01 4.41 -10.65
CA PHE A 56 2.39 4.36 -10.17
C PHE A 56 2.46 4.49 -8.64
N GLU A 57 1.45 5.12 -8.04
CA GLU A 57 1.38 5.19 -6.59
C GLU A 57 1.03 3.82 -6.02
N VAL A 58 0.17 3.08 -6.70
CA VAL A 58 -0.18 1.73 -6.25
C VAL A 58 1.07 0.86 -6.24
N VAL A 59 1.89 0.96 -7.26
CA VAL A 59 3.12 0.19 -7.33
C VAL A 59 4.05 0.58 -6.18
N ALA A 60 4.19 1.88 -5.95
CA ALA A 60 5.06 2.36 -4.87
C ALA A 60 4.59 1.88 -3.50
N LEU A 61 3.27 1.94 -3.28
CA LEU A 61 2.69 1.50 -2.02
C LEU A 61 2.86 -0.01 -1.86
N ALA A 62 2.66 -0.76 -2.92
CA ALA A 62 2.81 -2.21 -2.85
C ALA A 62 4.23 -2.59 -2.48
N ARG A 63 5.21 -1.92 -3.07
CA ARG A 63 6.60 -2.20 -2.75
C ARG A 63 6.94 -1.83 -1.31
N ALA A 64 6.50 -0.65 -0.89
CA ALA A 64 6.81 -0.18 0.45
C ALA A 64 6.17 -1.04 1.52
N LEU A 65 4.97 -1.55 1.25
CA LEU A 65 4.26 -2.38 2.20
C LEU A 65 4.55 -3.86 2.03
N ARG A 66 5.30 -4.22 0.98
CA ARG A 66 5.59 -5.61 0.64
C ARG A 66 4.29 -6.36 0.45
N ALA A 67 3.42 -5.80 -0.34
CA ALA A 67 2.12 -6.36 -0.59
C ALA A 67 1.94 -6.67 -2.06
N ASP A 68 1.09 -7.64 -2.33
CA ASP A 68 0.72 -7.96 -3.70
C ASP A 68 -0.20 -6.84 -4.20
N ALA A 69 0.16 -6.24 -5.33
CA ALA A 69 -0.63 -5.14 -5.86
C ALA A 69 -2.06 -5.56 -6.18
N ARG A 70 -2.27 -6.83 -6.55
CA ARG A 70 -3.61 -7.31 -6.82
C ARG A 70 -4.49 -7.24 -5.58
N TRP A 71 -3.90 -7.49 -4.42
CA TRP A 71 -4.63 -7.38 -3.17
C TRP A 71 -4.97 -5.92 -2.88
N LEU A 72 -4.00 -5.03 -3.09
CA LEU A 72 -4.27 -3.61 -2.88
C LEU A 72 -5.36 -3.11 -3.81
N LEU A 73 -5.40 -3.63 -5.02
CA LEU A 73 -6.39 -3.19 -6.00
C LEU A 73 -7.74 -3.87 -5.82
N GLY A 74 -7.84 -4.79 -4.89
CA GLY A 74 -9.10 -5.47 -4.65
C GLY A 74 -9.38 -6.60 -5.61
N MET A 75 -8.38 -7.04 -6.36
CA MET A 75 -8.57 -8.12 -7.31
C MET A 75 -8.57 -9.49 -6.64
N ILE A 76 -7.91 -9.60 -5.51
CA ILE A 76 -7.94 -10.81 -4.70
C ILE A 76 -8.28 -10.41 -3.27
N ASP A 77 -8.98 -11.28 -2.57
CA ASP A 77 -9.49 -10.95 -1.26
C ASP A 77 -8.52 -11.21 -0.14
N GLU A 78 -7.61 -12.14 -0.32
CA GLU A 78 -6.68 -12.47 0.73
C GLU A 78 -5.29 -12.09 0.32
N LEU A 79 -4.56 -11.50 1.24
CA LEU A 79 -3.18 -11.13 0.97
C LEU A 79 -2.34 -12.40 0.93
N PRO A 80 -1.66 -12.66 -0.19
CA PRO A 80 -0.81 -13.84 -0.25
C PRO A 80 0.28 -13.76 0.79
N ASP A 81 0.67 -14.91 1.30
CA ASP A 81 1.69 -14.95 2.29
C ASP A 81 3.01 -14.75 1.72
N SER A 82 3.09 -14.16 0.60
CA SER A 82 4.33 -13.98 -0.05
C SER A 82 5.14 -12.92 0.56
N SER A 83 4.60 -12.27 1.49
CA SER A 83 5.43 -11.31 2.15
C SER A 83 6.59 -11.98 2.77
N GLU A 84 6.53 -13.28 2.92
CA GLU A 84 7.59 -13.95 3.43
C GLU A 84 8.58 -14.07 2.47
N PRO A 85 9.63 -13.82 2.69
CA PRO A 85 10.67 -13.92 1.78
C PRO A 85 10.82 -15.29 1.49
N SER A 86 10.78 -15.57 0.78
CA SER A 86 10.92 -16.74 0.56
C SER A 86 12.02 -17.15 0.51
N PRO A 87 12.34 -17.57 0.97
CA PRO A 87 13.37 -17.84 1.05
C PRO A 87 13.78 -18.65 0.20
N GLY A 88 13.92 -18.71 0.07
CA GLY A 88 14.19 -19.26 -0.59
C GLY A 88 14.08 -19.82 -1.30
N HIS A 89 13.98 -19.70 -1.48
CA HIS A 89 13.91 -20.17 -2.19
C HIS A 89 14.36 -20.23 -2.82
N PRO A 90 14.60 -20.66 -2.85
CA PRO A 90 15.07 -20.82 -3.31
C PRO A 90 15.27 -20.92 -3.77
#